data_db0cfc47ab5c8ef2216b99c1229291c4
#
_entry.id   db0cfc47ab5c8ef2216b99c1229291c4
#
_cell.length_a   1.000
_cell.length_b   1.000
_cell.length_c   1.000
_cell.angle_alpha   90.00
_cell.angle_beta   90.00
_cell.angle_gamma   90.00
#
_symmetry.space_group_name_H-M   'P 1'
#
loop_
_entity.id
_entity.type
_entity.pdbx_description
1 polymer ?
#
loop_
_entity_poly.entity_id
_entity_poly.type
_entity_poly.pdbx_seq_one_letter_code
_entity_poly.pdbx_strand_id
1 'polypeptide(L)' 'MRDETLVVLEEYNTVTEAEIAKSILGSAGIESTIRNEYMAANFPVATPTQLVVCESDYERAKQLLRHR' A
#
# COMPACT_ATOMS: atom_id res chain seq x y z
N MET A 1 10.95 -19.47 -9.51
CA MET A 1 10.67 -18.78 -8.52
C MET A 1 11.00 -17.38 -8.59
N ARG A 2 10.20 -16.56 -8.08
CA ARG A 2 10.38 -15.21 -8.13
C ARG A 2 10.85 -14.68 -6.90
N ASP A 3 11.70 -13.77 -6.95
CA ASP A 3 12.19 -13.14 -5.80
C ASP A 3 11.46 -11.90 -5.67
N GLU A 4 10.42 -11.90 -4.92
CA GLU A 4 9.61 -10.73 -4.81
C GLU A 4 9.95 -9.95 -3.60
N THR A 5 10.49 -8.78 -3.78
CA THR A 5 10.77 -7.88 -2.68
C THR A 5 9.61 -6.91 -2.55
N LEU A 6 9.09 -6.80 -1.36
CA LEU A 6 8.00 -5.89 -1.12
C LEU A 6 8.53 -4.55 -0.61
N VAL A 7 8.00 -3.49 -1.15
CA VAL A 7 8.42 -2.15 -0.74
C VAL A 7 7.20 -1.32 -0.41
N VAL A 8 7.37 -0.35 0.45
CA VAL A 8 6.28 0.54 0.81
C VAL A 8 6.10 1.55 -0.31
N LEU A 9 4.91 1.56 -0.87
CA LEU A 9 4.62 2.50 -1.94
C LEU A 9 4.23 3.85 -1.39
N GLU A 10 3.36 3.84 -0.40
CA GLU A 10 2.87 5.08 0.15
C GLU A 10 2.33 4.86 1.53
N GLU A 11 2.24 5.91 2.32
CA GLU A 11 1.66 5.82 3.65
C GLU A 11 0.43 6.70 3.70
N TYR A 12 -0.59 6.20 4.37
CA TYR A 12 -1.85 6.93 4.48
C TYR A 12 -2.24 7.07 5.93
N ASN A 13 -3.05 8.07 6.21
CA ASN A 13 -3.48 8.29 7.57
C ASN A 13 -4.59 7.37 8.00
N THR A 14 -5.34 6.83 7.07
CA THR A 14 -6.43 5.95 7.40
C THR A 14 -6.40 4.73 6.52
N VAL A 15 -7.03 3.67 6.99
CA VAL A 15 -7.14 2.46 6.21
C VAL A 15 -8.02 2.70 4.98
N THR A 16 -9.01 3.56 5.13
CA THR A 16 -9.91 3.84 4.02
C THR A 16 -9.15 4.40 2.83
N GLU A 17 -8.23 5.32 3.09
CA GLU A 17 -7.44 5.89 2.00
C GLU A 17 -6.57 4.83 1.35
N ALA A 18 -5.99 3.97 2.16
CA ALA A 18 -5.17 2.91 1.62
C ALA A 18 -5.99 1.94 0.79
N GLU A 19 -7.22 1.67 1.23
CA GLU A 19 -8.09 0.78 0.49
C GLU A 19 -8.44 1.34 -0.89
N ILE A 20 -8.66 2.63 -0.95
CA ILE A 20 -8.97 3.27 -2.21
C ILE A 20 -7.79 3.13 -3.16
N ALA A 21 -6.59 3.39 -2.66
CA ALA A 21 -5.40 3.26 -3.49
C ALA A 21 -5.21 1.82 -3.94
N LYS A 22 -5.46 0.88 -3.02
CA LYS A 22 -5.33 -0.52 -3.36
C LYS A 22 -6.29 -0.90 -4.48
N SER A 23 -7.49 -0.36 -4.43
CA SER A 23 -8.48 -0.61 -5.46
C SER A 23 -8.02 -0.11 -6.82
N ILE A 24 -7.45 1.08 -6.83
CA ILE A 24 -6.94 1.64 -8.07
C ILE A 24 -5.88 0.74 -8.67
N LEU A 25 -4.96 0.28 -7.84
CA LEU A 25 -3.90 -0.58 -8.32
C LEU A 25 -4.45 -1.93 -8.78
N GLY A 26 -5.42 -2.43 -8.05
CA GLY A 26 -6.02 -3.71 -8.42
C GLY A 26 -6.68 -3.66 -9.77
N SER A 27 -7.33 -2.56 -10.10
CA SER A 27 -7.99 -2.46 -11.38
C SER A 27 -6.99 -2.39 -12.52
N ALA A 28 -5.74 -2.08 -12.22
CA ALA A 28 -4.70 -2.08 -13.24
C ALA A 28 -3.88 -3.37 -13.21
N GLY A 29 -4.29 -4.33 -12.42
CA GLY A 29 -3.59 -5.60 -12.36
C GLY A 29 -2.39 -5.62 -11.46
N ILE A 30 -2.24 -4.64 -10.58
CA ILE A 30 -1.11 -4.58 -9.66
C ILE A 30 -1.56 -5.05 -8.30
N GLU A 31 -0.88 -6.05 -7.78
CA GLU A 31 -1.20 -6.53 -6.45
C GLU A 31 -0.58 -5.65 -5.40
N SER A 32 -1.31 -5.38 -4.35
CA SER A 32 -0.79 -4.60 -3.25
C SER A 32 -1.33 -5.15 -1.95
N THR A 33 -0.67 -4.80 -0.86
CA THR A 33 -1.04 -5.26 0.46
C THR A 33 -1.04 -4.07 1.39
N ILE A 34 -1.98 -4.04 2.30
CA ILE A 34 -2.04 -3.00 3.30
C ILE A 34 -1.43 -3.52 4.58
N ARG A 35 -0.48 -2.78 5.12
CA ARG A 35 0.15 -3.15 6.37
C ARG A 35 -0.13 -2.09 7.40
N ASN A 36 -0.60 -2.52 8.53
CA ASN A 36 -0.89 -1.61 9.60
C ASN A 36 -0.40 -2.28 10.86
N GLU A 37 0.85 -2.07 11.16
CA GLU A 37 1.52 -2.86 12.16
C GLU A 37 1.12 -2.59 13.58
N TYR A 38 0.57 -1.45 13.84
CA TYR A 38 0.21 -1.16 15.20
C TYR A 38 -1.24 -1.07 15.41
N MET A 39 -1.90 -2.12 15.01
CA MET A 39 -3.29 -2.24 15.36
C MET A 39 -3.43 -2.71 16.77
N ALA A 40 -2.38 -2.71 17.51
CA ALA A 40 -2.44 -3.18 18.87
C ALA A 40 -3.37 -2.31 19.65
N ALA A 41 -4.24 -2.93 20.33
CA ALA A 41 -5.26 -2.22 21.03
C ALA A 41 -4.74 -1.36 22.15
N ASN A 42 -3.59 -1.67 22.63
CA ASN A 42 -3.14 -0.97 23.80
C ASN A 42 -2.57 0.40 23.55
N PHE A 43 -2.28 0.67 22.32
CA PHE A 43 -1.68 1.93 22.02
C PHE A 43 -2.44 2.63 20.95
N PRO A 44 -3.19 3.62 21.30
CA PRO A 44 -3.89 4.37 20.31
C PRO A 44 -2.95 5.32 19.61
N VAL A 45 -1.85 4.80 19.16
CA VAL A 45 -0.92 5.63 18.45
C VAL A 45 -1.36 5.67 17.01
N ALA A 46 -1.36 6.85 16.45
CA ALA A 46 -1.72 6.98 15.06
C ALA A 46 -0.54 6.56 14.23
N THR A 47 -0.51 5.31 13.85
CA THR A 47 0.55 4.88 12.97
C THR A 47 0.03 4.88 11.57
N PRO A 48 0.85 5.29 10.63
CA PRO A 48 0.40 5.33 9.25
C PRO A 48 0.13 3.93 8.71
N THR A 49 -0.83 3.86 7.85
CA THR A 49 -1.17 2.64 7.17
C THR A 49 -0.28 2.60 5.93
N GLN A 50 0.42 1.52 5.75
CA GLN A 50 1.36 1.41 4.63
C GLN A 50 0.77 0.59 3.51
N LEU A 51 0.93 1.07 2.29
CA LEU A 51 0.53 0.33 1.12
C LEU A 51 1.80 -0.23 0.50
N VAL A 52 1.85 -1.55 0.38
CA VAL A 52 3.05 -2.25 -0.04
C VAL A 52 2.82 -2.93 -1.36
N VAL A 53 3.78 -2.85 -2.25
CA VAL A 53 3.72 -3.51 -3.55
C VAL A 53 5.03 -4.21 -3.80
N CYS A 54 5.07 -5.03 -4.85
CA CYS A 54 6.31 -5.64 -5.27
C CYS A 54 7.21 -4.58 -5.86
N GLU A 55 8.49 -4.73 -5.63
CA GLU A 55 9.44 -3.76 -6.13
C GLU A 55 9.33 -3.58 -7.63
N SER A 56 9.07 -4.66 -8.34
CA SER A 56 8.98 -4.57 -9.79
C SER A 56 7.78 -3.75 -10.26
N ASP A 57 6.79 -3.57 -9.40
CA ASP A 57 5.61 -2.79 -9.74
C ASP A 57 5.65 -1.38 -9.20
N TYR A 58 6.70 -1.04 -8.49
CA TYR A 58 6.76 0.22 -7.77
C TYR A 58 6.53 1.42 -8.68
N GLU A 59 7.26 1.48 -9.77
CA GLU A 59 7.16 2.64 -10.67
C GLU A 59 5.77 2.75 -11.29
N ARG A 60 5.24 1.63 -11.75
CA ARG A 60 3.91 1.64 -12.32
C ARG A 60 2.87 2.07 -11.33
N ALA A 61 2.99 1.55 -10.12
CA ALA A 61 2.02 1.87 -9.08
C ALA A 61 2.08 3.35 -8.74
N LYS A 62 3.27 3.89 -8.65
CA LYS A 62 3.42 5.30 -8.36
C LYS A 62 2.77 6.16 -9.44
N GLN A 63 2.99 5.78 -10.68
CA GLN A 63 2.42 6.53 -11.77
C GLN A 63 0.90 6.52 -11.74
N LEU A 64 0.33 5.36 -11.45
CA LEU A 64 -1.11 5.26 -11.41
C LEU A 64 -1.71 6.13 -10.32
N LEU A 65 -1.09 6.16 -9.17
CA LEU A 65 -1.64 6.95 -8.09
C LEU A 65 -1.45 8.44 -8.31
N ARG A 66 -0.45 8.81 -9.09
CA ARG A 66 -0.26 10.20 -9.36
C ARG A 66 -1.26 10.76 -10.33
N HIS A 67 -1.77 9.92 -11.19
CA HIS A 67 -2.67 10.38 -12.23
C HIS A 67 -4.12 10.09 -11.98
N ARG A 68 -4.50 9.85 -10.77
CA ARG A 68 -5.89 9.59 -10.53
C ARG A 68 -6.69 10.88 -10.38
#